data_8ce191f90cd830da7de2d19f31aaa5b0
#
_entry.id   8ce191f90cd830da7de2d19f31aaa5b0
#
_cell.length_a   1.000
_cell.length_b   1.000
_cell.length_c   1.000
_cell.angle_alpha   90.00
_cell.angle_beta   90.00
_cell.angle_gamma   90.00
#
_symmetry.space_group_name_H-M   'P 1'
#
loop_
_entity.id
_entity.type
_entity.pdbx_description
1 polymer ?
#
loop_
_entity_poly.entity_id
_entity_poly.type
_entity_poly.pdbx_seq_one_letter_code
_entity_poly.pdbx_strand_id
1 'polypeptide(L)'
;MSTLSIGGSQLDASWFLVLSAILFVIGAAGVLVRRNPLVILISIELMLNAANLSLVTFARQLQNIEGQLFALMSMTVAAAEAVVGLAILVDIFHVRDVEDIDDLSQMKG
;
A
#
# COMPACT_ATOMS: atom_id res chain seq x y z
N MET A 1 -15.71 23.14 7.73
CA MET A 1 -14.58 22.22 7.62
C MET A 1 -13.29 23.00 7.41
N SER A 2 -12.19 22.55 8.01
CA SER A 2 -10.91 23.19 7.80
C SER A 2 -10.42 22.97 6.37
N THR A 3 -9.89 24.01 5.76
CA THR A 3 -9.30 23.94 4.43
C THR A 3 -7.79 23.76 4.55
N LEU A 4 -7.21 22.98 3.63
CA LEU A 4 -5.77 22.80 3.52
C LEU A 4 -5.27 23.64 2.36
N SER A 5 -4.25 24.47 2.58
CA SER A 5 -3.66 25.30 1.54
C SER A 5 -2.54 24.51 0.86
N ILE A 6 -2.67 24.33 -0.46
CA ILE A 6 -1.65 23.68 -1.28
C ILE A 6 -1.39 24.55 -2.50
N GLY A 7 -0.16 25.09 -2.61
CA GLY A 7 0.24 25.87 -3.77
C GLY A 7 -0.63 27.08 -4.06
N GLY A 8 -1.14 27.72 -3.01
CA GLY A 8 -2.02 28.89 -3.15
C GLY A 8 -3.49 28.57 -3.36
N SER A 9 -3.87 27.30 -3.53
CA SER A 9 -5.27 26.89 -3.58
C SER A 9 -5.71 26.33 -2.24
N GLN A 10 -6.97 26.59 -1.88
CA GLN A 10 -7.57 26.11 -0.63
C GLN A 10 -8.39 24.86 -0.96
N LEU A 11 -7.95 23.70 -0.46
CA LEU A 11 -8.67 22.45 -0.60
C LEU A 11 -9.30 22.05 0.73
N ASP A 12 -10.55 21.64 0.70
CA ASP A 12 -11.24 21.10 1.86
C ASP A 12 -10.63 19.73 2.24
N ALA A 13 -10.47 19.48 3.53
CA ALA A 13 -9.97 18.20 4.04
C ALA A 13 -10.83 17.02 3.56
N SER A 14 -12.11 17.24 3.29
CA SER A 14 -13.02 16.20 2.78
C SER A 14 -12.56 15.61 1.45
N TRP A 15 -11.91 16.39 0.58
CA TRP A 15 -11.38 15.88 -0.69
C TRP A 15 -10.30 14.82 -0.48
N PHE A 16 -9.43 15.02 0.51
CA PHE A 16 -8.40 14.04 0.84
C PHE A 16 -9.00 12.76 1.43
N LEU A 17 -10.07 12.89 2.22
CA LEU A 17 -10.78 11.74 2.77
C LEU A 17 -11.52 10.95 1.68
N VAL A 18 -12.12 11.64 0.72
CA VAL A 18 -12.74 11.00 -0.44
C VAL A 18 -11.70 10.25 -1.27
N LEU A 19 -10.56 10.88 -1.54
CA LEU A 19 -9.46 10.22 -2.25
C LEU A 19 -8.99 8.96 -1.49
N SER A 20 -8.81 9.08 -0.19
CA SER A 20 -8.44 7.95 0.67
C SER A 20 -9.44 6.81 0.57
N ALA A 21 -10.73 7.11 0.63
CA ALA A 21 -11.79 6.11 0.51
C ALA A 21 -11.75 5.40 -0.86
N ILE A 22 -11.56 6.16 -1.94
CA ILE A 22 -11.46 5.61 -3.29
C ILE A 22 -10.25 4.67 -3.41
N LEU A 23 -9.09 5.11 -2.93
CA LEU A 23 -7.87 4.30 -2.98
C LEU A 23 -8.02 3.02 -2.15
N PHE A 24 -8.64 3.11 -0.99
CA PHE A 24 -8.91 1.95 -0.14
C PHE A 24 -9.81 0.93 -0.83
N VAL A 25 -10.89 1.39 -1.46
CA VAL A 25 -11.81 0.53 -2.18
C VAL A 25 -11.12 -0.15 -3.38
N ILE A 26 -10.28 0.57 -4.11
CA ILE A 26 -9.51 0.00 -5.23
C ILE A 26 -8.57 -1.08 -4.70
N GLY A 27 -7.86 -0.82 -3.61
CA GLY A 27 -6.98 -1.80 -2.97
C GLY A 27 -7.75 -3.04 -2.49
N ALA A 28 -8.88 -2.84 -1.83
CA ALA A 28 -9.73 -3.93 -1.37
C ALA A 28 -10.24 -4.79 -2.54
N ALA A 29 -10.67 -4.15 -3.62
CA ALA A 29 -11.09 -4.86 -4.83
C ALA A 29 -9.95 -5.70 -5.41
N GLY A 30 -8.73 -5.17 -5.42
CA GLY A 30 -7.55 -5.90 -5.88
C GLY A 30 -7.29 -7.17 -5.06
N VAL A 31 -7.41 -7.08 -3.74
CA VAL A 31 -7.23 -8.23 -2.84
C VAL A 31 -8.29 -9.30 -3.09
N LEU A 32 -9.55 -8.89 -3.27
CA LEU A 32 -10.68 -9.81 -3.39
C LEU A 32 -10.77 -10.47 -4.77
N VAL A 33 -10.34 -9.77 -5.83
CA VAL A 33 -10.55 -10.21 -7.21
C VAL A 33 -9.33 -10.95 -7.76
N ARG A 34 -8.13 -10.56 -7.38
CA ARG A 34 -6.89 -11.10 -7.96
C ARG A 34 -6.30 -12.21 -7.10
N ARG A 35 -5.73 -13.22 -7.77
CA ARG A 35 -5.06 -14.36 -7.13
C ARG A 35 -3.54 -14.26 -7.16
N ASN A 36 -2.99 -13.34 -7.95
CA ASN A 36 -1.53 -13.16 -8.04
C ASN A 36 -1.00 -12.55 -6.74
N PRO A 37 -0.04 -13.21 -6.05
CA PRO A 37 0.49 -12.70 -4.78
C PRO A 37 1.10 -11.30 -4.87
N LEU A 38 1.73 -10.96 -6.00
CA LEU A 38 2.30 -9.62 -6.20
C LEU A 38 1.20 -8.57 -6.26
N VAL A 39 0.11 -8.84 -6.98
CA VAL A 39 -1.04 -7.93 -7.05
C VAL A 39 -1.71 -7.77 -5.69
N ILE A 40 -1.81 -8.85 -4.91
CA ILE A 40 -2.34 -8.80 -3.54
C ILE A 40 -1.46 -7.92 -2.66
N LEU A 41 -0.15 -8.07 -2.75
CA LEU A 41 0.79 -7.25 -1.97
C LEU A 41 0.65 -5.76 -2.32
N ILE A 42 0.63 -5.42 -3.62
CA ILE A 42 0.45 -4.03 -4.08
C ILE A 42 -0.90 -3.48 -3.61
N SER A 43 -1.94 -4.29 -3.65
CA SER A 43 -3.29 -3.90 -3.21
C SER A 43 -3.34 -3.61 -1.72
N ILE A 44 -2.69 -4.42 -0.89
CA ILE A 44 -2.58 -4.18 0.55
C ILE A 44 -1.80 -2.89 0.81
N GLU A 45 -0.70 -2.65 0.09
CA GLU A 45 0.08 -1.42 0.22
C GLU A 45 -0.77 -0.19 -0.14
N LEU A 46 -1.60 -0.30 -1.18
CA LEU A 46 -2.51 0.77 -1.56
C LEU A 46 -3.53 1.06 -0.44
N MET A 47 -4.05 0.02 0.20
CA MET A 47 -4.97 0.17 1.34
C MET A 47 -4.27 0.84 2.53
N LEU A 48 -3.03 0.47 2.82
CA LEU A 48 -2.25 1.08 3.90
C LEU A 48 -1.95 2.55 3.60
N ASN A 49 -1.61 2.88 2.35
CA ASN A 49 -1.40 4.27 1.93
C ASN A 49 -2.69 5.09 2.06
N ALA A 50 -3.83 4.51 1.72
CA ALA A 50 -5.13 5.16 1.88
C ALA A 50 -5.42 5.45 3.36
N ALA A 51 -5.17 4.50 4.24
CA ALA A 51 -5.34 4.68 5.69
C ALA A 51 -4.41 5.78 6.23
N ASN A 52 -3.15 5.79 5.79
CA ASN A 52 -2.18 6.82 6.17
C ASN A 52 -2.59 8.20 5.67
N LEU A 53 -3.14 8.31 4.46
CA LEU A 53 -3.66 9.57 3.94
C LEU A 53 -4.79 10.12 4.83
N SER A 54 -5.71 9.27 5.25
CA SER A 54 -6.76 9.66 6.20
C SER A 54 -6.17 10.13 7.53
N LEU A 55 -5.20 9.40 8.05
CA LEU A 55 -4.56 9.71 9.32
C LEU A 55 -3.84 11.06 9.28
N VAL A 56 -3.09 11.33 8.21
CA VAL A 56 -2.42 12.62 8.01
C VAL A 56 -3.44 13.75 7.88
N THR A 57 -4.52 13.52 7.14
CA THR A 57 -5.57 14.51 6.95
C THR A 57 -6.22 14.90 8.28
N PHE A 58 -6.59 13.93 9.10
CA PHE A 58 -7.16 14.20 10.42
C PHE A 58 -6.15 14.86 11.35
N ALA A 59 -4.91 14.41 11.34
CA ALA A 59 -3.85 15.00 12.16
C ALA A 59 -3.63 16.48 11.83
N ARG A 60 -3.62 16.83 10.54
CA ARG A 60 -3.52 18.23 10.12
C ARG A 60 -4.75 19.04 10.48
N GLN A 61 -5.93 18.46 10.31
CA GLN A 61 -7.20 19.13 10.61
C GLN A 61 -7.30 19.45 12.10
N LEU A 62 -6.83 18.56 12.96
CA LEU A 62 -6.83 18.73 14.42
C LEU A 62 -5.56 19.45 14.93
N GLN A 63 -4.65 19.82 14.04
CA GLN A 63 -3.36 20.43 14.36
C GLN A 63 -2.58 19.60 15.40
N ASN A 64 -2.61 18.29 15.25
CA ASN A 64 -1.99 17.35 16.18
C ASN A 64 -0.67 16.84 15.58
N ILE A 65 0.46 17.30 16.15
CA ILE A 65 1.79 16.89 15.70
C ILE A 65 2.06 15.43 16.00
N GLU A 66 1.55 14.92 17.11
CA GLU A 66 1.72 13.51 17.48
C GLU A 66 1.03 12.60 16.46
N GLY A 67 -0.14 12.99 15.96
CA GLY A 67 -0.83 12.27 14.89
C GLY A 67 -0.05 12.26 13.58
N GLN A 68 0.60 13.38 13.24
CA GLN A 68 1.46 13.47 12.06
C GLN A 68 2.70 12.58 12.21
N LEU A 69 3.30 12.58 13.38
CA LEU A 69 4.44 11.71 13.69
C LEU A 69 4.05 10.24 13.62
N PHE A 70 2.89 9.90 14.18
CA PHE A 70 2.36 8.53 14.11
C PHE A 70 2.14 8.09 12.66
N ALA A 71 1.60 8.97 11.81
CA ALA A 71 1.44 8.68 10.39
C ALA A 71 2.79 8.41 9.70
N LEU A 72 3.81 9.22 10.02
CA LEU A 72 5.16 9.02 9.48
C LEU A 72 5.73 7.67 9.90
N MET A 73 5.58 7.30 11.16
CA MET A 73 6.02 6.01 11.68
C MET A 73 5.28 4.85 10.99
N SER A 74 3.97 4.99 10.81
CA SER A 74 3.15 3.99 10.12
C SER A 74 3.59 3.82 8.66
N MET A 75 3.90 4.91 7.95
CA MET A 75 4.43 4.85 6.59
C MET A 75 5.78 4.16 6.54
N THR A 76 6.64 4.40 7.50
CA THR A 76 7.96 3.77 7.60
C THR A 76 7.83 2.24 7.78
N VAL A 77 6.94 1.82 8.67
CA VAL A 77 6.66 0.39 8.90
C VAL A 77 6.08 -0.25 7.63
N ALA A 78 5.12 0.43 6.99
CA ALA A 78 4.52 -0.06 5.74
C ALA A 78 5.57 -0.23 4.64
N ALA A 79 6.49 0.73 4.51
CA ALA A 79 7.59 0.64 3.53
C ALA A 79 8.50 -0.56 3.83
N ALA A 80 8.83 -0.80 5.10
CA ALA A 80 9.64 -1.94 5.51
C ALA A 80 8.92 -3.27 5.21
N GLU A 81 7.63 -3.35 5.49
CA GLU A 81 6.81 -4.53 5.18
C GLU A 81 6.75 -4.79 3.67
N ALA A 82 6.62 -3.76 2.86
CA ALA A 82 6.60 -3.87 1.41
C ALA A 82 7.91 -4.47 0.88
N VAL A 83 9.04 -3.97 1.38
CA VAL A 83 10.36 -4.48 0.99
C VAL A 83 10.53 -5.95 1.38
N VAL A 84 10.19 -6.30 2.60
CA VAL A 84 10.29 -7.69 3.08
C VAL A 84 9.32 -8.60 2.31
N GLY A 85 8.09 -8.17 2.11
CA GLY A 85 7.08 -8.92 1.36
C GLY A 85 7.51 -9.15 -0.10
N LEU A 86 8.02 -8.12 -0.74
CA LEU A 86 8.54 -8.23 -2.11
C LEU A 86 9.73 -9.18 -2.18
N ALA A 87 10.66 -9.11 -1.24
CA ALA A 87 11.81 -10.00 -1.18
C ALA A 87 11.38 -11.46 -1.04
N ILE A 88 10.40 -11.73 -0.18
CA ILE A 88 9.84 -13.08 -0.01
C ILE A 88 9.20 -13.58 -1.30
N LEU A 89 8.41 -12.75 -1.98
CA LEU A 89 7.76 -13.12 -3.23
C LEU A 89 8.76 -13.40 -4.35
N VAL A 90 9.78 -12.58 -4.48
CA VAL A 90 10.85 -12.77 -5.47
C VAL A 90 11.57 -14.09 -5.21
N ASP A 91 11.86 -14.38 -3.95
CA ASP A 91 12.52 -15.63 -3.56
C ASP A 91 11.65 -16.85 -3.88
N ILE A 92 10.36 -16.81 -3.58
CA ILE A 92 9.42 -17.89 -3.89
C ILE A 92 9.35 -18.11 -5.41
N PHE A 93 9.23 -17.05 -6.20
CA PHE A 93 9.15 -17.17 -7.66
C PHE A 93 10.45 -17.72 -8.25
N HIS A 94 11.60 -17.34 -7.70
CA HIS A 94 12.90 -17.85 -8.13
C HIS A 94 13.02 -19.37 -7.86
N VAL A 95 12.60 -19.82 -6.68
CA VAL A 95 12.59 -21.25 -6.33
C VAL A 95 11.69 -22.03 -7.27
N ARG A 96 10.49 -21.53 -7.54
CA ARG A 96 9.53 -22.20 -8.45
C ARG A 96 10.08 -22.30 -9.86
N ASP A 97 10.71 -21.27 -10.38
CA ASP A 97 11.34 -21.30 -11.72
C ASP A 97 12.42 -22.38 -11.80
N VAL A 98 13.23 -22.52 -10.76
CA VAL A 98 14.27 -23.56 -10.69
C VAL A 98 13.62 -24.95 -10.64
N GLU A 99 12.56 -25.15 -9.87
CA GLU A 99 11.82 -26.40 -9.80
C GLU A 99 11.20 -26.75 -11.15
N ASP A 100 10.60 -25.79 -11.83
CA ASP A 100 10.00 -25.99 -13.14
C ASP A 100 11.04 -26.40 -14.19
N ILE A 101 12.24 -25.83 -14.15
CA ILE A 101 13.35 -26.21 -15.04
C ILE A 101 13.80 -27.66 -14.74
N ASP A 102 13.92 -28.02 -13.49
CA ASP A 102 14.29 -29.37 -13.07
C ASP A 102 13.24 -30.40 -13.51
N ASP A 103 11.95 -30.08 -13.38
CA ASP A 103 10.86 -30.91 -13.87
C ASP A 103 10.92 -31.12 -15.37
N LEU A 104 11.20 -30.06 -16.15
CA LEU A 104 11.38 -30.14 -17.59
C LEU A 104 12.59 -31.00 -17.97
N SER A 105 13.68 -30.89 -17.22
CA SER A 105 14.88 -31.69 -17.43
C SER A 105 14.61 -33.17 -17.19
N GLN A 106 13.82 -33.53 -16.17
CA GLN A 106 13.42 -34.90 -15.89
C GLN A 106 12.50 -35.48 -16.98
N MET A 107 11.64 -34.65 -17.56
CA MET A 107 10.75 -35.08 -18.64
C MET A 107 11.51 -35.35 -19.96
N LYS A 108 12.66 -34.71 -20.18
CA LYS A 108 13.51 -34.94 -21.38
C LYS A 108 14.43 -36.12 -21.24
N GLY A 109 14.69 -36.56 -20.04
CA GLY A 109 15.60 -37.64 -19.74
C GLY A 109 14.93 -38.96 -19.58
#